data_3d67ba02f18b7d6c9edcf36f21a71d90
#
_entry.id   3d67ba02f18b7d6c9edcf36f21a71d90
#
_cell.length_a   1.000
_cell.length_b   1.000
_cell.length_c   1.000
_cell.angle_alpha   90.00
_cell.angle_beta   90.00
_cell.angle_gamma   90.00
#
_symmetry.space_group_name_H-M   'P 1'
#
loop_
_entity.id
_entity.type
_entity.pdbx_description
1 polymer ?
#
loop_
_entity_poly.entity_id
_entity_poly.type
_entity_poly.pdbx_seq_one_letter_code
_entity_poly.pdbx_strand_id
1 'polypeptide(L)'
;WRQHSIRHGRRDNDLHLQAGAIIKHLPKASEMWYTPSRQLGSCGGGCMKIAIIGSFPHAAKEQIINRFPEAWEVRILHPYEAAEGELRDADVLIPEHIKINAALLEKAPRLKLIQTGAGYDNVNLEDCTRYGVQVCNAAGVNANAVAEHVMAFILCWYKNITYLDSFLKAHRDEGELQYKGAELSEKTIGIIGLGNVGKKVAAYCNAFHMNVLGYSHKPFDIAGVQQKDLDSIYRESDIVSIHIPLNESTRHMIDSHAFDKMKSDAVLINTSRGAVIDQDQLILAIKQGSIGGACLDVYEDEPLSMDNPLRDLNHVILTPHTAGLPDGVKYHKKRYDFFISNIKKVMNGELPECRLNQI
;
A
#
# COMPACT_ATOMS: atom_id res chain seq x y z
N TRP A 1 33.04 -44.03 29.06
CA TRP A 1 33.56 -45.18 28.27
C TRP A 1 33.08 -45.11 26.82
N ARG A 2 34.08 -45.11 25.90
CA ARG A 2 34.13 -45.17 24.44
C ARG A 2 34.01 -43.87 23.67
N GLN A 3 35.18 -43.34 23.35
CA GLN A 3 35.52 -42.57 22.19
C GLN A 3 35.09 -43.28 20.92
N HIS A 4 34.43 -42.52 20.00
CA HIS A 4 34.47 -42.84 18.57
C HIS A 4 34.86 -41.56 17.83
N SER A 5 36.10 -41.60 17.35
CA SER A 5 36.66 -40.69 16.36
C SER A 5 35.88 -40.79 15.03
N ILE A 6 35.43 -39.69 14.50
CA ILE A 6 34.99 -39.59 13.12
C ILE A 6 35.92 -38.64 12.37
N ARG A 7 36.48 -39.17 11.32
CA ARG A 7 37.49 -38.60 10.42
C ARG A 7 36.95 -37.39 9.65
N HIS A 8 37.79 -36.37 9.55
CA HIS A 8 37.71 -35.32 8.55
C HIS A 8 37.83 -35.96 7.14
N GLY A 9 36.79 -35.76 6.32
CA GLY A 9 36.79 -35.98 4.89
C GLY A 9 36.52 -34.67 4.19
N ARG A 10 37.57 -34.12 3.55
CA ARG A 10 37.51 -33.01 2.60
C ARG A 10 36.55 -33.36 1.45
N ARG A 11 35.61 -32.47 1.13
CA ARG A 11 35.04 -32.23 -0.20
C ARG A 11 34.61 -30.78 -0.33
N ASP A 12 35.57 -29.88 -0.39
CA ASP A 12 35.43 -28.63 -1.14
C ASP A 12 35.85 -28.94 -2.57
N ASN A 13 34.96 -28.75 -3.52
CA ASN A 13 35.15 -28.49 -4.96
C ASN A 13 34.06 -29.17 -5.78
N ASP A 14 32.80 -28.68 -5.74
CA ASP A 14 31.80 -28.97 -6.78
C ASP A 14 30.61 -28.00 -6.82
N LEU A 15 30.72 -26.82 -6.19
CA LEU A 15 29.65 -25.80 -6.22
C LEU A 15 29.87 -24.65 -7.23
N HIS A 16 30.98 -24.67 -7.97
CA HIS A 16 31.29 -23.59 -8.95
C HIS A 16 30.97 -23.92 -10.42
N LEU A 17 30.44 -25.11 -10.74
CA LEU A 17 30.17 -25.53 -12.12
C LEU A 17 28.68 -25.63 -12.51
N GLN A 18 27.73 -25.29 -11.62
CA GLN A 18 26.31 -25.28 -11.98
C GLN A 18 25.71 -23.89 -12.21
N ALA A 19 26.44 -22.79 -11.99
CA ALA A 19 25.96 -21.43 -12.28
C ALA A 19 26.03 -21.05 -13.79
N GLY A 20 26.66 -21.86 -14.61
CA GLY A 20 26.86 -21.59 -16.06
C GLY A 20 25.82 -22.18 -17.01
N ALA A 21 24.90 -23.03 -16.52
CA ALA A 21 23.98 -23.78 -17.38
C ALA A 21 22.52 -23.33 -17.36
N ILE A 22 22.15 -22.36 -16.51
CA ILE A 22 20.76 -21.85 -16.37
C ILE A 22 20.48 -20.64 -17.27
N ILE A 23 21.48 -20.06 -17.95
CA ILE A 23 21.31 -18.89 -18.81
C ILE A 23 20.95 -19.24 -20.28
N LYS A 24 20.81 -20.51 -20.65
CA LYS A 24 20.60 -20.90 -22.06
C LYS A 24 19.16 -21.17 -22.50
N HIS A 25 18.13 -20.92 -21.65
CA HIS A 25 16.74 -21.03 -22.06
C HIS A 25 15.87 -19.91 -21.44
N LEU A 26 16.27 -18.64 -21.62
CA LEU A 26 15.31 -17.57 -21.60
C LEU A 26 14.60 -17.60 -22.95
N PRO A 27 13.26 -17.75 -23.01
CA PRO A 27 12.52 -17.64 -24.26
C PRO A 27 12.78 -16.25 -24.85
N LYS A 28 12.93 -16.18 -26.19
CA LYS A 28 13.12 -14.92 -26.90
C LYS A 28 11.98 -13.98 -26.54
N ALA A 29 12.24 -12.70 -26.43
CA ALA A 29 11.28 -11.67 -26.07
C ALA A 29 9.97 -11.72 -26.88
N SER A 30 9.97 -12.29 -28.08
CA SER A 30 8.80 -12.52 -28.93
C SER A 30 7.86 -13.67 -28.49
N GLU A 31 8.27 -14.53 -27.56
CA GLU A 31 7.45 -15.66 -27.07
C GLU A 31 6.82 -15.39 -25.70
N MET A 32 7.10 -14.23 -25.08
CA MET A 32 6.58 -13.81 -23.78
C MET A 32 5.31 -12.95 -23.85
N TRP A 33 4.75 -12.73 -25.05
CA TRP A 33 3.67 -11.78 -25.27
C TRP A 33 2.33 -12.49 -25.52
N TYR A 34 1.68 -12.98 -24.50
CA TYR A 34 0.26 -13.28 -24.58
C TYR A 34 -0.50 -11.98 -24.27
N THR A 35 -0.94 -11.27 -25.31
CA THR A 35 -2.01 -10.29 -25.25
C THR A 35 -3.32 -11.03 -25.44
N PRO A 36 -4.11 -11.31 -24.40
CA PRO A 36 -5.48 -11.72 -24.60
C PRO A 36 -6.26 -10.47 -25.04
N SER A 37 -6.16 -10.14 -26.33
CA SER A 37 -7.12 -9.25 -26.96
C SER A 37 -8.38 -10.08 -27.22
N ARG A 38 -9.47 -9.77 -26.54
CA ARG A 38 -10.79 -10.18 -27.04
C ARG A 38 -10.97 -9.50 -28.40
N GLN A 39 -10.83 -10.24 -29.48
CA GLN A 39 -11.27 -9.78 -30.79
C GLN A 39 -12.78 -9.61 -30.74
N LEU A 40 -13.23 -8.37 -30.64
CA LEU A 40 -14.62 -8.01 -30.75
C LEU A 40 -15.01 -8.05 -32.22
N GLY A 41 -16.07 -8.80 -32.52
CA GLY A 41 -16.82 -8.63 -33.78
C GLY A 41 -17.19 -7.14 -33.92
N SER A 42 -17.14 -6.63 -35.14
CA SER A 42 -17.38 -5.23 -35.51
C SER A 42 -18.69 -4.66 -34.91
N CYS A 43 -18.59 -4.04 -33.73
CA CYS A 43 -19.66 -3.23 -33.17
C CYS A 43 -19.58 -1.83 -33.76
N GLY A 44 -20.53 -1.46 -34.60
CA GLY A 44 -20.71 -0.11 -35.15
C GLY A 44 -21.24 0.89 -34.12
N GLY A 45 -20.43 1.25 -33.18
CA GLY A 45 -20.62 2.27 -32.13
C GLY A 45 -19.42 2.18 -31.22
N GLY A 46 -18.64 3.27 -31.06
CA GLY A 46 -17.29 3.29 -30.49
C GLY A 46 -17.10 2.41 -29.27
N CYS A 47 -16.40 1.29 -29.43
CA CYS A 47 -16.00 0.42 -28.36
C CYS A 47 -15.07 1.19 -27.39
N MET A 48 -15.36 1.17 -26.08
CA MET A 48 -14.52 1.79 -25.06
C MET A 48 -13.19 1.07 -24.94
N LYS A 49 -12.10 1.80 -25.06
CA LYS A 49 -10.74 1.26 -24.98
C LYS A 49 -10.09 1.62 -23.65
N ILE A 50 -9.77 0.61 -22.88
CA ILE A 50 -9.20 0.73 -21.55
C ILE A 50 -7.77 0.19 -21.56
N ALA A 51 -6.81 1.03 -21.15
CA ALA A 51 -5.44 0.63 -20.89
C ALA A 51 -5.21 0.50 -19.39
N ILE A 52 -4.79 -0.67 -18.94
CA ILE A 52 -4.32 -0.91 -17.57
C ILE A 52 -2.81 -1.04 -17.63
N ILE A 53 -2.08 -0.17 -16.95
CA ILE A 53 -0.61 -0.22 -16.95
C ILE A 53 -0.13 -0.77 -15.63
N GLY A 54 0.58 -1.91 -15.67
CA GLY A 54 1.15 -2.52 -14.47
C GLY A 54 1.76 -3.88 -14.72
N SER A 55 2.54 -4.34 -13.75
CA SER A 55 3.11 -5.69 -13.75
C SER A 55 2.18 -6.64 -13.00
N PHE A 56 1.58 -7.56 -13.73
CA PHE A 56 0.67 -8.57 -13.18
C PHE A 56 1.12 -9.97 -13.54
N PRO A 57 1.00 -10.95 -12.62
CA PRO A 57 1.15 -12.35 -12.96
C PRO A 57 0.17 -12.76 -14.08
N HIS A 58 0.57 -13.74 -14.91
CA HIS A 58 -0.25 -14.16 -16.06
C HIS A 58 -1.69 -14.55 -15.65
N ALA A 59 -1.85 -15.35 -14.60
CA ALA A 59 -3.15 -15.76 -14.08
C ALA A 59 -4.03 -14.56 -13.61
N ALA A 60 -3.42 -13.46 -13.18
CA ALA A 60 -4.13 -12.26 -12.77
C ALA A 60 -4.67 -11.47 -13.96
N LYS A 61 -3.98 -11.47 -15.10
CA LYS A 61 -4.40 -10.71 -16.30
C LYS A 61 -5.77 -11.14 -16.79
N GLU A 62 -6.02 -12.44 -16.90
CA GLU A 62 -7.33 -12.96 -17.31
C GLU A 62 -8.43 -12.60 -16.31
N GLN A 63 -8.17 -12.73 -15.02
CA GLN A 63 -9.11 -12.38 -13.98
C GLN A 63 -9.47 -10.89 -14.00
N ILE A 64 -8.49 -10.02 -14.26
CA ILE A 64 -8.70 -8.58 -14.40
C ILE A 64 -9.61 -8.29 -15.61
N ILE A 65 -9.24 -8.81 -16.78
CA ILE A 65 -9.99 -8.58 -18.03
C ILE A 65 -11.43 -9.06 -17.90
N ASN A 66 -11.65 -10.22 -17.28
CA ASN A 66 -12.97 -10.81 -17.09
C ASN A 66 -13.87 -10.04 -16.12
N ARG A 67 -13.36 -9.03 -15.39
CA ARG A 67 -14.18 -8.15 -14.56
C ARG A 67 -14.91 -7.08 -15.38
N PHE A 68 -14.35 -6.71 -16.54
CA PHE A 68 -14.94 -5.68 -17.39
C PHE A 68 -16.04 -6.25 -18.31
N PRO A 69 -17.01 -5.40 -18.72
CA PRO A 69 -18.01 -5.77 -19.70
C PRO A 69 -17.38 -6.31 -20.98
N GLU A 70 -17.98 -7.33 -21.59
CA GLU A 70 -17.47 -7.96 -22.81
C GLU A 70 -17.39 -7.01 -24.02
N ALA A 71 -18.24 -5.99 -24.05
CA ALA A 71 -18.25 -4.98 -25.10
C ALA A 71 -17.07 -3.98 -25.03
N TRP A 72 -16.24 -4.05 -23.99
CA TRP A 72 -15.11 -3.15 -23.82
C TRP A 72 -13.80 -3.83 -24.23
N GLU A 73 -12.96 -3.08 -24.93
CA GLU A 73 -11.59 -3.50 -25.24
C GLU A 73 -10.69 -3.16 -24.05
N VAL A 74 -10.16 -4.18 -23.37
CA VAL A 74 -9.28 -4.02 -22.21
C VAL A 74 -7.90 -4.57 -22.55
N ARG A 75 -6.88 -3.71 -22.44
CA ARG A 75 -5.47 -4.08 -22.64
C ARG A 75 -4.71 -3.89 -21.35
N ILE A 76 -3.88 -4.87 -20.99
CA ILE A 76 -2.94 -4.78 -19.88
C ILE A 76 -1.56 -4.58 -20.46
N LEU A 77 -1.01 -3.39 -20.27
CA LEU A 77 0.28 -2.96 -20.79
C LEU A 77 1.35 -2.99 -19.70
N HIS A 78 2.54 -3.41 -20.08
CA HIS A 78 3.71 -3.22 -19.23
C HIS A 78 4.12 -1.73 -19.23
N PRO A 79 4.72 -1.18 -18.16
CA PRO A 79 5.15 0.23 -18.13
C PRO A 79 6.02 0.68 -19.32
N TYR A 80 6.85 -0.21 -19.89
CA TYR A 80 7.64 0.08 -21.09
C TYR A 80 6.77 0.25 -22.35
N GLU A 81 5.75 -0.58 -22.55
CA GLU A 81 4.86 -0.52 -23.72
C GLU A 81 4.03 0.78 -23.73
N ALA A 82 3.65 1.25 -22.54
CA ALA A 82 2.99 2.54 -22.39
C ALA A 82 3.85 3.72 -22.88
N ALA A 83 5.18 3.60 -22.82
CA ALA A 83 6.11 4.61 -23.33
C ALA A 83 6.23 4.62 -24.86
N GLU A 84 5.87 3.54 -25.56
CA GLU A 84 6.06 3.34 -27.00
C GLU A 84 4.85 3.73 -27.87
N GLY A 85 3.81 4.35 -27.29
CA GLY A 85 2.67 4.87 -28.04
C GLY A 85 1.43 3.98 -28.08
N GLU A 86 1.42 2.88 -27.32
CA GLU A 86 0.26 1.97 -27.17
C GLU A 86 -0.97 2.63 -26.50
N LEU A 87 -0.81 3.84 -25.97
CA LEU A 87 -1.88 4.61 -25.34
C LEU A 87 -2.67 5.50 -26.33
N ARG A 88 -2.24 5.57 -27.60
CA ARG A 88 -2.76 6.55 -28.58
C ARG A 88 -4.26 6.50 -28.77
N ASP A 89 -4.84 5.34 -28.65
CA ASP A 89 -6.27 5.11 -28.86
C ASP A 89 -7.05 4.78 -27.57
N ALA A 90 -6.40 4.84 -26.41
CA ALA A 90 -7.03 4.60 -25.12
C ALA A 90 -8.00 5.73 -24.73
N ASP A 91 -9.22 5.40 -24.34
CA ASP A 91 -10.19 6.33 -23.79
C ASP A 91 -10.09 6.44 -22.25
N VAL A 92 -9.64 5.35 -21.59
CA VAL A 92 -9.47 5.25 -20.13
C VAL A 92 -8.13 4.64 -19.79
N LEU A 93 -7.47 5.21 -18.80
CA LEU A 93 -6.21 4.72 -18.23
C LEU A 93 -6.40 4.33 -16.75
N ILE A 94 -5.97 3.10 -16.41
CA ILE A 94 -5.88 2.62 -15.03
C ILE A 94 -4.40 2.40 -14.72
N PRO A 95 -3.72 3.37 -14.07
CA PRO A 95 -2.29 3.28 -13.82
C PRO A 95 -2.00 2.56 -12.50
N GLU A 96 -1.06 1.60 -12.55
CA GLU A 96 -0.47 0.99 -11.37
C GLU A 96 1.01 1.38 -11.31
N HIS A 97 1.40 2.18 -10.32
CA HIS A 97 2.80 2.54 -10.02
C HIS A 97 3.60 3.24 -11.15
N ILE A 98 2.92 3.93 -12.06
CA ILE A 98 3.58 4.75 -13.08
C ILE A 98 3.29 6.23 -12.85
N LYS A 99 4.24 7.10 -13.22
CA LYS A 99 4.03 8.55 -13.17
C LYS A 99 3.19 9.02 -14.36
N ILE A 100 2.15 9.79 -14.07
CA ILE A 100 1.30 10.45 -15.06
C ILE A 100 1.67 11.93 -15.08
N ASN A 101 2.15 12.38 -16.24
CA ASN A 101 2.58 13.76 -16.49
C ASN A 101 2.30 14.13 -17.96
N ALA A 102 2.63 15.36 -18.34
CA ALA A 102 2.46 15.87 -19.70
C ALA A 102 3.04 14.92 -20.78
N ALA A 103 4.26 14.40 -20.58
CA ALA A 103 4.92 13.54 -21.56
C ALA A 103 4.19 12.23 -21.84
N LEU A 104 3.48 11.69 -20.85
CA LEU A 104 2.61 10.52 -21.05
C LEU A 104 1.29 10.92 -21.70
N LEU A 105 0.70 12.04 -21.28
CA LEU A 105 -0.59 12.52 -21.81
C LEU A 105 -0.50 12.88 -23.29
N GLU A 106 0.61 13.41 -23.77
CA GLU A 106 0.88 13.66 -25.20
C GLU A 106 0.79 12.40 -26.06
N LYS A 107 1.10 11.23 -25.49
CA LYS A 107 1.00 9.93 -26.18
C LYS A 107 -0.41 9.34 -26.15
N ALA A 108 -1.32 9.92 -25.36
CA ALA A 108 -2.68 9.44 -25.16
C ALA A 108 -3.75 10.50 -25.54
N PRO A 109 -3.80 11.00 -26.79
CA PRO A 109 -4.64 12.14 -27.18
C PRO A 109 -6.15 11.88 -27.10
N ARG A 110 -6.58 10.63 -26.96
CA ARG A 110 -7.99 10.27 -26.82
C ARG A 110 -8.43 10.07 -25.38
N LEU A 111 -7.50 10.17 -24.43
CA LEU A 111 -7.75 9.87 -23.02
C LEU A 111 -8.79 10.84 -22.43
N LYS A 112 -9.82 10.29 -21.80
CA LYS A 112 -10.89 11.05 -21.14
C LYS A 112 -10.85 10.88 -19.62
N LEU A 113 -10.43 9.71 -19.14
CA LEU A 113 -10.45 9.36 -17.73
C LEU A 113 -9.17 8.65 -17.32
N ILE A 114 -8.60 9.09 -16.22
CA ILE A 114 -7.61 8.34 -15.43
C ILE A 114 -8.28 7.89 -14.15
N GLN A 115 -8.38 6.57 -13.95
CA GLN A 115 -8.97 5.96 -12.76
C GLN A 115 -7.88 5.30 -11.94
N THR A 116 -7.48 5.92 -10.82
CA THR A 116 -6.46 5.35 -9.93
C THR A 116 -7.08 4.45 -8.85
N GLY A 117 -6.24 3.72 -8.11
CA GLY A 117 -6.60 3.09 -6.86
C GLY A 117 -6.97 4.14 -5.79
N ALA A 118 -6.72 3.84 -4.51
CA ALA A 118 -6.97 4.80 -3.45
C ALA A 118 -5.98 5.99 -3.49
N GLY A 119 -4.72 5.72 -3.78
CA GLY A 119 -3.67 6.74 -3.93
C GLY A 119 -3.61 7.33 -5.34
N TYR A 120 -3.08 8.55 -5.44
CA TYR A 120 -2.89 9.28 -6.70
C TYR A 120 -1.64 10.17 -6.71
N ASP A 121 -0.74 9.94 -5.78
CA ASP A 121 0.53 10.67 -5.60
C ASP A 121 1.47 10.58 -6.83
N ASN A 122 1.22 9.62 -7.70
CA ASN A 122 1.91 9.44 -8.98
C ASN A 122 1.27 10.23 -10.15
N VAL A 123 0.19 10.98 -9.93
CA VAL A 123 -0.56 11.70 -10.97
C VAL A 123 -0.39 13.21 -10.83
N ASN A 124 0.12 13.86 -11.86
CA ASN A 124 0.14 15.32 -11.94
C ASN A 124 -1.26 15.83 -12.36
N LEU A 125 -2.02 16.32 -11.39
CA LEU A 125 -3.39 16.79 -11.61
C LEU A 125 -3.46 18.04 -12.50
N GLU A 126 -2.47 18.92 -12.44
CA GLU A 126 -2.42 20.14 -13.27
C GLU A 126 -2.22 19.79 -14.74
N ASP A 127 -1.30 18.86 -15.03
CA ASP A 127 -1.13 18.34 -16.38
C ASP A 127 -2.42 17.72 -16.89
N CYS A 128 -3.05 16.85 -16.11
CA CYS A 128 -4.30 16.20 -16.50
C CYS A 128 -5.40 17.22 -16.79
N THR A 129 -5.54 18.25 -15.98
CA THR A 129 -6.51 19.33 -16.19
C THR A 129 -6.21 20.09 -17.49
N ARG A 130 -4.96 20.44 -17.75
CA ARG A 130 -4.51 21.12 -18.96
C ARG A 130 -4.79 20.32 -20.24
N TYR A 131 -4.68 19.01 -20.17
CA TYR A 131 -4.99 18.08 -21.28
C TYR A 131 -6.48 17.69 -21.36
N GLY A 132 -7.35 18.23 -20.47
CA GLY A 132 -8.77 17.93 -20.46
C GLY A 132 -9.10 16.49 -20.03
N VAL A 133 -8.23 15.87 -19.21
CA VAL A 133 -8.39 14.50 -18.72
C VAL A 133 -8.91 14.47 -17.31
N GLN A 134 -10.08 13.88 -17.09
CA GLN A 134 -10.66 13.70 -15.76
C GLN A 134 -9.84 12.71 -14.96
N VAL A 135 -9.53 13.02 -13.69
CA VAL A 135 -8.87 12.11 -12.77
C VAL A 135 -9.81 11.75 -11.63
N CYS A 136 -9.93 10.46 -11.35
CA CYS A 136 -10.69 9.90 -10.23
C CYS A 136 -9.87 8.90 -9.47
N ASN A 137 -10.06 8.81 -8.17
CA ASN A 137 -9.53 7.73 -7.38
C ASN A 137 -10.65 6.85 -6.79
N ALA A 138 -10.29 5.71 -6.21
CA ALA A 138 -11.21 4.82 -5.51
C ALA A 138 -11.15 5.05 -3.99
N ALA A 139 -11.31 6.31 -3.56
CA ALA A 139 -11.22 6.67 -2.15
C ALA A 139 -12.25 5.91 -1.31
N GLY A 140 -11.78 5.24 -0.28
CA GLY A 140 -12.63 4.54 0.69
C GLY A 140 -13.06 3.12 0.28
N VAL A 141 -12.81 2.67 -0.96
CA VAL A 141 -13.20 1.32 -1.43
C VAL A 141 -12.55 0.21 -0.57
N ASN A 142 -11.33 0.43 -0.13
CA ASN A 142 -10.57 -0.50 0.72
C ASN A 142 -10.47 -0.07 2.19
N ALA A 143 -11.23 0.95 2.61
CA ALA A 143 -11.08 1.54 3.94
C ALA A 143 -11.33 0.56 5.09
N ASN A 144 -12.23 -0.43 4.91
CA ASN A 144 -12.44 -1.48 5.91
C ASN A 144 -11.19 -2.35 6.05
N ALA A 145 -10.64 -2.84 4.92
CA ALA A 145 -9.45 -3.70 4.95
C ALA A 145 -8.26 -3.02 5.63
N VAL A 146 -8.02 -1.74 5.29
CA VAL A 146 -6.94 -0.96 5.94
C VAL A 146 -7.20 -0.78 7.43
N ALA A 147 -8.43 -0.45 7.84
CA ALA A 147 -8.76 -0.27 9.25
C ALA A 147 -8.65 -1.59 10.04
N GLU A 148 -9.05 -2.71 9.45
CA GLU A 148 -8.87 -4.06 10.01
C GLU A 148 -7.38 -4.40 10.17
N HIS A 149 -6.55 -4.05 9.18
CA HIS A 149 -5.10 -4.25 9.24
C HIS A 149 -4.45 -3.42 10.36
N VAL A 150 -4.89 -2.18 10.57
CA VAL A 150 -4.45 -1.35 11.70
C VAL A 150 -4.80 -2.02 13.02
N MET A 151 -6.02 -2.55 13.17
CA MET A 151 -6.40 -3.30 14.38
C MET A 151 -5.57 -4.57 14.55
N ALA A 152 -5.24 -5.27 13.46
CA ALA A 152 -4.35 -6.42 13.51
C ALA A 152 -2.95 -6.03 14.01
N PHE A 153 -2.38 -4.92 13.53
CA PHE A 153 -1.12 -4.38 14.04
C PHE A 153 -1.19 -4.06 15.53
N ILE A 154 -2.25 -3.35 15.98
CA ILE A 154 -2.45 -3.01 17.40
C ILE A 154 -2.51 -4.30 18.25
N LEU A 155 -3.29 -5.29 17.82
CA LEU A 155 -3.42 -6.55 18.55
C LEU A 155 -2.12 -7.37 18.53
N CYS A 156 -1.44 -7.45 17.38
CA CYS A 156 -0.14 -8.11 17.29
C CYS A 156 0.89 -7.47 18.21
N TRP A 157 0.93 -6.14 18.29
CA TRP A 157 1.82 -5.39 19.16
C TRP A 157 1.52 -5.65 20.64
N TYR A 158 0.31 -5.33 21.11
CA TYR A 158 -0.04 -5.40 22.53
C TYR A 158 -0.24 -6.83 23.05
N LYS A 159 -0.44 -7.81 22.18
CA LYS A 159 -0.49 -9.23 22.58
C LYS A 159 0.79 -9.98 22.21
N ASN A 160 1.79 -9.31 21.65
CA ASN A 160 3.09 -9.88 21.23
C ASN A 160 2.95 -11.13 20.35
N ILE A 161 1.91 -11.22 19.51
CA ILE A 161 1.55 -12.47 18.79
C ILE A 161 2.70 -12.94 17.90
N THR A 162 3.31 -12.03 17.14
CA THR A 162 4.41 -12.37 16.22
C THR A 162 5.66 -12.86 16.96
N TYR A 163 5.98 -12.23 18.09
CA TYR A 163 7.11 -12.65 18.94
C TYR A 163 6.85 -14.03 19.56
N LEU A 164 5.67 -14.23 20.16
CA LEU A 164 5.32 -15.50 20.82
C LEU A 164 5.29 -16.66 19.83
N ASP A 165 4.71 -16.46 18.64
CA ASP A 165 4.70 -17.47 17.58
C ASP A 165 6.12 -17.84 17.14
N SER A 166 6.97 -16.84 16.90
CA SER A 166 8.37 -17.06 16.51
C SER A 166 9.17 -17.73 17.63
N PHE A 167 8.94 -17.33 18.88
CA PHE A 167 9.60 -17.89 20.04
C PHE A 167 9.34 -19.40 20.18
N LEU A 168 8.07 -19.82 20.08
CA LEU A 168 7.69 -21.24 20.18
C LEU A 168 8.21 -22.03 18.97
N LYS A 169 8.12 -21.49 17.76
CA LYS A 169 8.63 -22.15 16.55
C LYS A 169 10.14 -22.30 16.52
N ALA A 170 10.86 -21.46 17.26
CA ALA A 170 12.30 -21.60 17.45
C ALA A 170 12.69 -22.64 18.53
N HIS A 171 11.73 -23.39 19.08
CA HIS A 171 11.90 -24.42 20.12
C HIS A 171 12.66 -23.91 21.35
N ARG A 172 12.43 -22.65 21.73
CA ARG A 172 13.03 -22.06 22.93
C ARG A 172 12.29 -22.49 24.19
N ASP A 173 13.02 -22.54 25.32
CA ASP A 173 12.46 -22.88 26.62
C ASP A 173 11.48 -21.76 27.07
N GLU A 174 10.24 -22.15 27.41
CA GLU A 174 9.24 -21.20 27.89
C GLU A 174 9.64 -20.50 29.20
N GLY A 175 10.56 -21.09 29.98
CA GLY A 175 11.16 -20.43 31.14
C GLY A 175 11.98 -19.17 30.81
N GLU A 176 12.42 -19.01 29.56
CA GLU A 176 13.10 -17.82 29.07
C GLU A 176 12.14 -16.73 28.58
N LEU A 177 10.82 -17.02 28.54
CA LEU A 177 9.85 -16.12 27.95
C LEU A 177 9.67 -14.85 28.79
N GLN A 178 9.95 -13.69 28.19
CA GLN A 178 9.65 -12.39 28.74
C GLN A 178 8.41 -11.81 28.06
N TYR A 179 7.22 -12.14 28.61
CA TYR A 179 5.98 -11.62 28.08
C TYR A 179 5.61 -10.28 28.72
N LYS A 180 5.39 -9.28 27.86
CA LYS A 180 4.86 -7.96 28.24
C LYS A 180 3.66 -7.64 27.34
N GLY A 181 2.48 -8.13 27.71
CA GLY A 181 1.25 -7.76 27.03
C GLY A 181 0.49 -6.67 27.78
N ALA A 182 -0.47 -6.03 27.09
CA ALA A 182 -1.37 -5.07 27.71
C ALA A 182 -2.79 -5.20 27.14
N GLU A 183 -3.76 -4.74 27.93
CA GLU A 183 -5.14 -4.56 27.45
C GLU A 183 -5.27 -3.23 26.71
N LEU A 184 -6.18 -3.18 25.72
CA LEU A 184 -6.37 -1.99 24.89
C LEU A 184 -7.28 -0.97 25.56
N SER A 185 -8.16 -1.37 26.45
CA SER A 185 -9.15 -0.51 27.12
C SER A 185 -8.54 0.66 27.91
N GLU A 186 -7.28 0.54 28.32
CA GLU A 186 -6.57 1.60 29.03
C GLU A 186 -5.66 2.43 28.14
N LYS A 187 -5.60 2.11 26.83
CA LYS A 187 -4.68 2.77 25.89
C LYS A 187 -5.32 3.94 25.19
N THR A 188 -4.51 4.94 24.92
CA THR A 188 -4.87 6.11 24.13
C THR A 188 -4.31 5.98 22.71
N ILE A 189 -5.18 6.07 21.71
CA ILE A 189 -4.77 6.17 20.30
C ILE A 189 -4.95 7.59 19.79
N GLY A 190 -3.90 8.13 19.16
CA GLY A 190 -3.93 9.36 18.38
C GLY A 190 -4.03 9.07 16.90
N ILE A 191 -5.11 9.52 16.27
CA ILE A 191 -5.38 9.30 14.84
C ILE A 191 -5.07 10.57 14.07
N ILE A 192 -4.06 10.53 13.22
CA ILE A 192 -3.69 11.63 12.33
C ILE A 192 -4.38 11.42 10.97
N GLY A 193 -5.45 12.20 10.74
CA GLY A 193 -6.29 12.08 9.54
C GLY A 193 -7.56 11.27 9.76
N LEU A 194 -8.71 11.96 9.83
CA LEU A 194 -10.04 11.38 10.04
C LEU A 194 -10.85 11.29 8.74
N GLY A 195 -10.18 10.77 7.69
CA GLY A 195 -10.81 10.41 6.41
C GLY A 195 -11.56 9.07 6.46
N ASN A 196 -11.69 8.42 5.30
CA ASN A 196 -12.40 7.14 5.17
C ASN A 196 -11.83 6.03 6.06
N VAL A 197 -10.51 5.95 6.20
CA VAL A 197 -9.84 4.95 7.04
C VAL A 197 -9.87 5.37 8.51
N GLY A 198 -9.40 6.58 8.83
CA GLY A 198 -9.25 7.04 10.21
C GLY A 198 -10.57 7.01 11.01
N LYS A 199 -11.71 7.33 10.37
CA LYS A 199 -13.04 7.20 10.99
C LYS A 199 -13.39 5.75 11.35
N LYS A 200 -12.98 4.79 10.54
CA LYS A 200 -13.22 3.35 10.81
C LYS A 200 -12.31 2.85 11.92
N VAL A 201 -11.04 3.25 11.90
CA VAL A 201 -10.09 2.96 12.98
C VAL A 201 -10.61 3.51 14.29
N ALA A 202 -11.10 4.77 14.31
CA ALA A 202 -11.70 5.38 15.50
C ALA A 202 -12.89 4.55 16.01
N ALA A 203 -13.80 4.13 15.12
CA ALA A 203 -14.95 3.32 15.49
C ALA A 203 -14.53 1.95 16.09
N TYR A 204 -13.53 1.30 15.52
CA TYR A 204 -13.01 0.03 16.04
C TYR A 204 -12.33 0.24 17.39
N CYS A 205 -11.50 1.26 17.55
CA CYS A 205 -10.84 1.57 18.82
C CYS A 205 -11.84 1.91 19.94
N ASN A 206 -12.92 2.63 19.61
CA ASN A 206 -14.02 2.87 20.55
C ASN A 206 -14.70 1.55 21.00
N ALA A 207 -14.89 0.59 20.08
CA ALA A 207 -15.44 -0.73 20.43
C ALA A 207 -14.51 -1.56 21.34
N PHE A 208 -13.20 -1.27 21.32
CA PHE A 208 -12.22 -1.81 22.26
C PHE A 208 -12.07 -0.97 23.54
N HIS A 209 -12.95 0.03 23.75
CA HIS A 209 -12.94 0.93 24.90
C HIS A 209 -11.65 1.73 25.08
N MET A 210 -10.94 2.01 23.99
CA MET A 210 -9.75 2.85 24.01
C MET A 210 -10.12 4.34 24.12
N ASN A 211 -9.20 5.16 24.64
CA ASN A 211 -9.28 6.60 24.52
C ASN A 211 -8.87 7.02 23.10
N VAL A 212 -9.77 7.69 22.36
CA VAL A 212 -9.51 8.06 20.97
C VAL A 212 -9.33 9.56 20.82
N LEU A 213 -8.13 9.97 20.43
CA LEU A 213 -7.77 11.33 20.07
C LEU A 213 -7.69 11.44 18.55
N GLY A 214 -8.04 12.58 17.99
CA GLY A 214 -8.00 12.78 16.55
C GLY A 214 -7.46 14.15 16.15
N TYR A 215 -6.67 14.16 15.08
CA TYR A 215 -6.19 15.38 14.40
C TYR A 215 -6.69 15.42 12.96
N SER A 216 -7.22 16.57 12.56
CA SER A 216 -7.60 16.87 11.18
C SER A 216 -7.47 18.36 10.91
N HIS A 217 -7.16 18.75 9.64
CA HIS A 217 -7.11 20.16 9.23
C HIS A 217 -8.45 20.90 9.40
N LYS A 218 -9.55 20.15 9.33
CA LYS A 218 -10.90 20.71 9.49
C LYS A 218 -11.47 20.25 10.81
N PRO A 219 -12.25 21.10 11.47
CA PRO A 219 -13.03 20.67 12.62
C PRO A 219 -13.91 19.47 12.26
N PHE A 220 -14.10 18.57 13.21
CA PHE A 220 -14.95 17.40 13.05
C PHE A 220 -15.75 17.17 14.33
N ASP A 221 -16.88 16.49 14.17
CA ASP A 221 -17.68 15.95 15.27
C ASP A 221 -17.87 14.45 15.00
N ILE A 222 -17.12 13.62 15.72
CA ILE A 222 -17.16 12.17 15.63
C ILE A 222 -17.33 11.61 17.04
N ALA A 223 -18.41 10.89 17.27
CA ALA A 223 -18.72 10.32 18.56
C ALA A 223 -17.57 9.47 19.12
N GLY A 224 -17.17 9.74 20.36
CA GLY A 224 -16.08 9.04 21.04
C GLY A 224 -14.67 9.43 20.55
N VAL A 225 -14.52 10.53 19.79
CA VAL A 225 -13.21 11.04 19.36
C VAL A 225 -12.98 12.46 19.86
N GLN A 226 -11.94 12.68 20.65
CA GLN A 226 -11.56 14.01 21.12
C GLN A 226 -10.67 14.70 20.10
N GLN A 227 -11.05 15.88 19.62
CA GLN A 227 -10.21 16.68 18.75
C GLN A 227 -9.02 17.27 19.52
N LYS A 228 -7.82 17.12 18.98
CA LYS A 228 -6.57 17.61 19.54
C LYS A 228 -5.71 18.26 18.45
N ASP A 229 -4.77 19.10 18.88
CA ASP A 229 -3.65 19.51 18.02
C ASP A 229 -2.62 18.37 17.88
N LEU A 230 -1.71 18.55 16.95
CA LEU A 230 -0.74 17.50 16.59
C LEU A 230 0.22 17.20 17.73
N ASP A 231 0.64 18.22 18.46
CA ASP A 231 1.54 18.09 19.60
C ASP A 231 0.91 17.30 20.75
N SER A 232 -0.38 17.51 20.99
CA SER A 232 -1.15 16.74 21.96
C SER A 232 -1.31 15.28 21.51
N ILE A 233 -1.52 15.03 20.21
CA ILE A 233 -1.54 13.66 19.66
C ILE A 233 -0.23 12.95 20.00
N TYR A 234 0.92 13.58 19.77
CA TYR A 234 2.21 12.95 20.06
C TYR A 234 2.40 12.69 21.56
N ARG A 235 2.12 13.66 22.42
CA ARG A 235 2.39 13.54 23.86
C ARG A 235 1.46 12.61 24.61
N GLU A 236 0.18 12.58 24.21
CA GLU A 236 -0.85 11.88 24.99
C GLU A 236 -1.07 10.44 24.54
N SER A 237 -0.62 10.07 23.33
CA SER A 237 -0.93 8.78 22.73
C SER A 237 0.06 7.67 23.09
N ASP A 238 -0.47 6.47 23.36
CA ASP A 238 0.29 5.22 23.42
C ASP A 238 0.46 4.62 22.02
N ILE A 239 -0.44 4.99 21.10
CA ILE A 239 -0.44 4.58 19.71
C ILE A 239 -0.66 5.83 18.85
N VAL A 240 0.20 6.07 17.87
CA VAL A 240 0.00 7.11 16.85
C VAL A 240 -0.26 6.43 15.51
N SER A 241 -1.45 6.63 14.92
CA SER A 241 -1.84 5.99 13.65
C SER A 241 -2.07 7.03 12.55
N ILE A 242 -1.40 6.83 11.41
CA ILE A 242 -1.31 7.81 10.33
C ILE A 242 -2.25 7.43 9.17
N HIS A 243 -3.18 8.34 8.80
CA HIS A 243 -4.19 8.15 7.75
C HIS A 243 -4.34 9.39 6.87
N ILE A 244 -3.24 10.07 6.55
CA ILE A 244 -3.19 11.23 5.67
C ILE A 244 -2.56 10.89 4.32
N PRO A 245 -2.94 11.58 3.23
CA PRO A 245 -2.29 11.42 1.94
C PRO A 245 -0.88 12.02 1.95
N LEU A 246 -0.03 11.55 1.05
CA LEU A 246 1.27 12.15 0.79
C LEU A 246 1.12 13.34 -0.17
N ASN A 247 1.63 14.49 0.23
CA ASN A 247 1.80 15.70 -0.57
C ASN A 247 2.97 16.51 -0.02
N GLU A 248 3.25 17.68 -0.57
CA GLU A 248 4.37 18.52 -0.14
C GLU A 248 4.31 18.90 1.35
N SER A 249 3.11 19.16 1.89
CA SER A 249 2.93 19.57 3.29
C SER A 249 2.94 18.39 4.29
N THR A 250 2.79 17.16 3.80
CA THR A 250 2.76 15.95 4.65
C THR A 250 3.99 15.06 4.48
N ARG A 251 4.86 15.37 3.51
CA ARG A 251 6.14 14.68 3.34
C ARG A 251 7.00 14.94 4.55
N HIS A 252 7.50 13.84 5.17
CA HIS A 252 8.32 13.85 6.38
C HIS A 252 7.69 14.67 7.53
N MET A 253 6.34 14.72 7.58
CA MET A 253 5.62 15.39 8.66
C MET A 253 5.89 14.73 10.02
N ILE A 254 6.19 13.44 10.01
CA ILE A 254 6.59 12.66 11.19
C ILE A 254 8.11 12.53 11.15
N ASP A 255 8.78 13.43 11.81
CA ASP A 255 10.24 13.58 11.87
C ASP A 255 10.76 13.44 13.30
N SER A 256 12.03 13.79 13.52
CA SER A 256 12.66 13.77 14.85
C SER A 256 11.89 14.58 15.88
N HIS A 257 11.33 15.73 15.51
CA HIS A 257 10.56 16.58 16.40
C HIS A 257 9.26 15.91 16.89
N ALA A 258 8.62 15.12 16.01
CA ALA A 258 7.47 14.31 16.38
C ALA A 258 7.88 13.19 17.35
N PHE A 259 8.99 12.48 17.06
CA PHE A 259 9.48 11.40 17.91
C PHE A 259 9.92 11.88 19.30
N ASP A 260 10.54 13.05 19.39
CA ASP A 260 10.96 13.66 20.67
C ASP A 260 9.76 14.00 21.59
N LYS A 261 8.57 14.14 21.03
CA LYS A 261 7.34 14.43 21.79
C LYS A 261 6.54 13.19 22.16
N MET A 262 6.77 12.07 21.47
CA MET A 262 6.05 10.82 21.72
C MET A 262 6.47 10.21 23.05
N LYS A 263 5.61 9.37 23.62
CA LYS A 263 5.99 8.55 24.77
C LYS A 263 7.06 7.53 24.38
N SER A 264 8.01 7.25 25.27
CA SER A 264 9.10 6.31 25.00
C SER A 264 8.65 4.86 24.77
N ASP A 265 7.42 4.52 25.15
CA ASP A 265 6.80 3.24 24.90
C ASP A 265 5.70 3.29 23.80
N ALA A 266 5.52 4.46 23.16
CA ALA A 266 4.54 4.62 22.10
C ALA A 266 4.89 3.81 20.85
N VAL A 267 3.87 3.31 20.16
CA VAL A 267 3.99 2.66 18.86
C VAL A 267 3.44 3.53 17.74
N LEU A 268 4.23 3.68 16.66
CA LEU A 268 3.80 4.37 15.45
C LEU A 268 3.22 3.36 14.45
N ILE A 269 2.06 3.67 13.86
CA ILE A 269 1.43 2.83 12.84
C ILE A 269 1.28 3.63 11.54
N ASN A 270 1.81 3.10 10.44
CA ASN A 270 1.64 3.70 9.12
C ASN A 270 1.14 2.68 8.08
N THR A 271 -0.09 2.91 7.61
CA THR A 271 -0.73 2.19 6.51
C THR A 271 -1.17 3.16 5.40
N SER A 272 -0.60 4.39 5.38
CA SER A 272 -0.92 5.43 4.42
C SER A 272 0.09 5.52 3.29
N ARG A 273 1.19 6.27 3.48
CA ARG A 273 2.34 6.40 2.58
C ARG A 273 3.63 6.46 3.39
N GLY A 274 4.67 5.76 2.94
CA GLY A 274 5.96 5.69 3.64
C GLY A 274 6.57 7.06 3.87
N ALA A 275 6.68 7.87 2.84
CA ALA A 275 7.30 9.20 2.88
C ALA A 275 6.53 10.28 3.68
N VAL A 276 5.45 9.94 4.37
CA VAL A 276 4.87 10.79 5.43
C VAL A 276 5.77 10.78 6.67
N ILE A 277 6.53 9.72 6.86
CA ILE A 277 7.53 9.57 7.91
C ILE A 277 8.91 9.81 7.30
N ASP A 278 9.79 10.52 8.00
CA ASP A 278 11.22 10.47 7.76
C ASP A 278 11.75 9.12 8.28
N GLN A 279 11.99 8.19 7.36
CA GLN A 279 12.31 6.79 7.70
C GLN A 279 13.65 6.67 8.43
N ASP A 280 14.64 7.49 8.09
CA ASP A 280 15.95 7.49 8.75
C ASP A 280 15.83 7.96 10.20
N GLN A 281 15.05 9.00 10.43
CA GLN A 281 14.77 9.49 11.79
C GLN A 281 13.95 8.48 12.61
N LEU A 282 12.99 7.76 11.99
CA LEU A 282 12.26 6.68 12.63
C LEU A 282 13.22 5.55 13.11
N ILE A 283 14.11 5.10 12.22
CA ILE A 283 15.11 4.07 12.54
C ILE A 283 15.97 4.52 13.73
N LEU A 284 16.41 5.78 13.73
CA LEU A 284 17.21 6.35 14.80
C LEU A 284 16.42 6.41 16.11
N ALA A 285 15.18 6.89 16.09
CA ALA A 285 14.31 6.99 17.26
C ALA A 285 14.06 5.64 17.92
N ILE A 286 13.84 4.58 17.12
CA ILE A 286 13.65 3.22 17.63
C ILE A 286 14.96 2.69 18.24
N LYS A 287 16.10 2.87 17.57
CA LYS A 287 17.41 2.42 18.07
C LYS A 287 17.81 3.10 19.39
N GLN A 288 17.44 4.35 19.57
CA GLN A 288 17.70 5.14 20.77
C GLN A 288 16.68 4.91 21.89
N GLY A 289 15.56 4.22 21.59
CA GLY A 289 14.47 4.03 22.55
C GLY A 289 13.66 5.32 22.80
N SER A 290 13.69 6.28 21.89
CA SER A 290 12.86 7.49 21.95
C SER A 290 11.39 7.16 21.79
N ILE A 291 11.06 6.08 21.04
CA ILE A 291 9.73 5.48 20.94
C ILE A 291 9.83 3.96 21.11
N GLY A 292 8.71 3.31 21.45
CA GLY A 292 8.64 1.87 21.69
C GLY A 292 8.84 1.03 20.42
N GLY A 293 8.42 1.54 19.24
CA GLY A 293 8.61 0.88 17.96
C GLY A 293 7.58 1.30 16.90
N ALA A 294 7.45 0.50 15.83
CA ALA A 294 6.56 0.80 14.72
C ALA A 294 5.90 -0.44 14.09
N CYS A 295 4.70 -0.22 13.51
CA CYS A 295 4.04 -1.18 12.63
C CYS A 295 3.83 -0.51 11.26
N LEU A 296 4.48 -1.04 10.22
CA LEU A 296 4.56 -0.40 8.92
C LEU A 296 4.06 -1.34 7.81
N ASP A 297 3.13 -0.85 7.01
CA ASP A 297 2.69 -1.51 5.78
C ASP A 297 3.26 -0.82 4.53
N VAL A 298 3.81 0.38 4.70
CA VAL A 298 4.33 1.23 3.63
C VAL A 298 5.70 1.82 3.99
N TYR A 299 6.52 2.10 2.97
CA TYR A 299 7.92 2.52 3.10
C TYR A 299 8.22 3.70 2.18
N GLU A 300 9.30 4.45 2.44
CA GLU A 300 9.73 5.52 1.54
C GLU A 300 10.02 4.98 0.14
N ASP A 301 10.78 3.89 0.09
CA ASP A 301 11.05 3.15 -1.14
C ASP A 301 10.37 1.78 -1.11
N GLU A 302 9.54 1.51 -2.11
CA GLU A 302 8.83 0.24 -2.27
C GLU A 302 9.19 -0.45 -3.59
N PRO A 303 9.48 -1.75 -3.56
CA PRO A 303 9.49 -2.66 -2.39
C PRO A 303 10.64 -2.39 -1.43
N LEU A 304 10.41 -2.63 -0.11
CA LEU A 304 11.43 -2.45 0.92
C LEU A 304 12.70 -3.25 0.58
N SER A 305 13.83 -2.57 0.45
CA SER A 305 15.11 -3.18 0.11
C SER A 305 15.51 -4.28 1.11
N MET A 306 16.26 -5.29 0.63
CA MET A 306 16.69 -6.43 1.47
C MET A 306 17.70 -6.03 2.54
N ASP A 307 18.44 -4.96 2.33
CA ASP A 307 19.42 -4.38 3.23
C ASP A 307 18.88 -3.22 4.09
N ASN A 308 17.57 -2.94 4.00
CA ASN A 308 16.96 -1.87 4.77
C ASN A 308 17.01 -2.17 6.28
N PRO A 309 17.54 -1.26 7.12
CA PRO A 309 17.73 -1.47 8.55
C PRO A 309 16.45 -1.77 9.34
N LEU A 310 15.27 -1.39 8.84
CA LEU A 310 13.98 -1.73 9.48
C LEU A 310 13.80 -3.25 9.65
N ARG A 311 14.39 -4.07 8.75
CA ARG A 311 14.27 -5.54 8.79
C ARG A 311 14.95 -6.17 9.99
N ASP A 312 15.94 -5.49 10.56
CA ASP A 312 16.75 -5.99 11.67
C ASP A 312 16.29 -5.46 13.04
N LEU A 313 15.27 -4.58 13.06
CA LEU A 313 14.76 -4.01 14.31
C LEU A 313 13.73 -4.94 14.97
N ASN A 314 14.00 -5.37 16.20
CA ASN A 314 13.12 -6.28 16.96
C ASN A 314 11.76 -5.66 17.32
N HIS A 315 11.69 -4.34 17.42
CA HIS A 315 10.48 -3.60 17.79
C HIS A 315 9.78 -2.99 16.56
N VAL A 316 9.77 -3.73 15.44
CA VAL A 316 9.09 -3.32 14.22
C VAL A 316 8.30 -4.49 13.65
N ILE A 317 7.04 -4.26 13.28
CA ILE A 317 6.21 -5.20 12.52
C ILE A 317 6.08 -4.66 11.09
N LEU A 318 6.42 -5.48 10.10
CA LEU A 318 6.46 -5.09 8.69
C LEU A 318 5.49 -5.94 7.86
N THR A 319 4.72 -5.28 6.97
CA THR A 319 3.93 -5.95 5.93
C THR A 319 4.15 -5.28 4.57
N PRO A 320 4.09 -6.02 3.45
CA PRO A 320 4.53 -5.52 2.15
C PRO A 320 3.41 -4.82 1.37
N HIS A 321 2.89 -3.70 1.89
CA HIS A 321 1.83 -2.87 1.30
C HIS A 321 0.56 -3.69 0.97
N THR A 322 0.08 -4.43 1.97
CA THR A 322 -1.06 -5.35 1.83
C THR A 322 -2.31 -4.94 2.61
N ALA A 323 -2.22 -3.90 3.44
CA ALA A 323 -3.35 -3.43 4.25
C ALA A 323 -4.61 -3.12 3.43
N GLY A 324 -4.44 -2.66 2.20
CA GLY A 324 -5.54 -2.32 1.30
C GLY A 324 -6.09 -3.46 0.47
N LEU A 325 -5.77 -4.73 0.74
CA LEU A 325 -6.12 -5.90 -0.05
C LEU A 325 -7.17 -6.77 0.69
N PRO A 326 -8.49 -6.55 0.49
CA PRO A 326 -9.55 -7.20 1.28
C PRO A 326 -9.54 -8.73 1.20
N ASP A 327 -9.09 -9.26 0.06
CA ASP A 327 -9.04 -10.69 -0.27
C ASP A 327 -7.62 -11.14 -0.66
N GLY A 328 -6.60 -10.34 -0.25
CA GLY A 328 -5.20 -10.62 -0.56
C GLY A 328 -4.79 -10.30 -1.99
N VAL A 329 -5.66 -9.70 -2.82
CA VAL A 329 -5.35 -9.39 -4.22
C VAL A 329 -5.65 -7.93 -4.57
N LYS A 330 -4.77 -7.28 -5.36
CA LYS A 330 -4.92 -5.89 -5.82
C LYS A 330 -6.14 -5.71 -6.75
N TYR A 331 -6.55 -6.76 -7.44
CA TYR A 331 -7.64 -6.74 -8.42
C TYR A 331 -8.97 -7.24 -7.84
N HIS A 332 -9.23 -6.96 -6.56
CA HIS A 332 -10.46 -7.38 -5.87
C HIS A 332 -11.72 -6.75 -6.49
N LYS A 333 -12.85 -7.48 -6.35
CA LYS A 333 -14.11 -7.14 -7.02
C LYS A 333 -14.59 -5.72 -6.73
N LYS A 334 -14.60 -5.29 -5.48
CA LYS A 334 -15.08 -3.97 -5.06
C LYS A 334 -14.37 -2.82 -5.79
N ARG A 335 -13.06 -2.93 -6.01
CA ARG A 335 -12.26 -1.93 -6.71
C ARG A 335 -12.68 -1.80 -8.17
N TYR A 336 -12.81 -2.93 -8.86
CA TYR A 336 -13.17 -2.92 -10.28
C TYR A 336 -14.63 -2.59 -10.52
N ASP A 337 -15.56 -2.98 -9.65
CA ASP A 337 -16.96 -2.54 -9.70
C ASP A 337 -17.04 -1.01 -9.62
N PHE A 338 -16.26 -0.38 -8.74
CA PHE A 338 -16.17 1.08 -8.64
C PHE A 338 -15.58 1.70 -9.91
N PHE A 339 -14.49 1.13 -10.44
CA PHE A 339 -13.88 1.60 -11.69
C PHE A 339 -14.88 1.55 -12.84
N ILE A 340 -15.55 0.42 -13.03
CA ILE A 340 -16.56 0.22 -14.08
C ILE A 340 -17.72 1.22 -13.93
N SER A 341 -18.17 1.48 -12.70
CA SER A 341 -19.19 2.49 -12.43
C SER A 341 -18.78 3.88 -12.91
N ASN A 342 -17.55 4.32 -12.54
CA ASN A 342 -17.04 5.62 -12.96
C ASN A 342 -16.84 5.72 -14.48
N ILE A 343 -16.31 4.66 -15.10
CA ILE A 343 -16.14 4.62 -16.55
C ILE A 343 -17.49 4.77 -17.26
N LYS A 344 -18.53 4.05 -16.79
CA LYS A 344 -19.89 4.17 -17.35
C LYS A 344 -20.43 5.58 -17.23
N LYS A 345 -20.25 6.25 -16.09
CA LYS A 345 -20.67 7.65 -15.90
C LYS A 345 -20.00 8.57 -16.93
N VAL A 346 -18.68 8.49 -17.07
CA VAL A 346 -17.96 9.30 -18.07
C VAL A 346 -18.42 9.03 -19.49
N MET A 347 -18.69 7.76 -19.85
CA MET A 347 -19.25 7.41 -21.16
C MET A 347 -20.61 8.06 -21.42
N ASN A 348 -21.44 8.17 -20.39
CA ASN A 348 -22.78 8.78 -20.48
C ASN A 348 -22.74 10.31 -20.38
N GLY A 349 -21.56 10.93 -20.28
CA GLY A 349 -21.43 12.38 -20.04
C GLY A 349 -21.79 12.80 -18.61
N GLU A 350 -21.87 11.83 -17.68
CA GLU A 350 -22.13 12.07 -16.27
C GLU A 350 -20.81 12.30 -15.51
N LEU A 351 -20.90 12.99 -14.37
CA LEU A 351 -19.75 13.21 -13.52
C LEU A 351 -19.42 11.94 -12.72
N PRO A 352 -18.16 11.45 -12.79
CA PRO A 352 -17.72 10.31 -11.99
C PRO A 352 -17.60 10.66 -10.51
N GLU A 353 -17.55 9.64 -9.65
CA GLU A 353 -17.31 9.79 -8.22
C GLU A 353 -15.82 10.00 -7.90
N CYS A 354 -15.54 10.61 -6.74
CA CYS A 354 -14.17 10.82 -6.24
C CYS A 354 -13.25 11.54 -7.24
N ARG A 355 -13.78 12.58 -7.88
CA ARG A 355 -13.00 13.44 -8.79
C ARG A 355 -11.90 14.18 -8.03
N LEU A 356 -10.72 14.23 -8.62
CA LEU A 356 -9.54 14.89 -8.06
C LEU A 356 -9.22 16.23 -8.75
N ASN A 357 -9.69 16.42 -9.99
CA ASN A 357 -9.55 17.67 -10.74
C ASN A 357 -10.89 18.11 -11.32
N GLN A 358 -10.94 19.34 -11.81
CA GLN A 358 -12.09 19.92 -12.51
C GLN A 358 -11.68 20.26 -13.94
N ILE A 359 -12.40 19.73 -14.91
CA ILE A 359 -12.23 19.99 -16.33
C ILE A 359 -13.50 20.59 -16.93
#